data_f9cbc9eb7be01c5e93830e6ba8c34faf
#
_entry.id   f9cbc9eb7be01c5e93830e6ba8c34faf
#
_cell.length_a   1.000
_cell.length_b   1.000
_cell.length_c   1.000
_cell.angle_alpha   90.00
_cell.angle_beta   90.00
_cell.angle_gamma   90.00
#
_symmetry.space_group_name_H-M   'P 1'
#
loop_
_entity.id
_entity.type
_entity.pdbx_description
1 polymer ?
#
loop_
_entity_poly.entity_id
_entity_poly.type
_entity_poly.pdbx_seq_one_letter_code
_entity_poly.pdbx_strand_id
1 'polypeptide(L)'
;MKSVSLLKLVTILILMAGMTHASDEKPPNILFIFTDDHALNAISAYGGPLAKVAPTPHLDRIAKEGMLFKHCLVSNSICAPSRAVVLTGKYSHLNGQLTNKDMFDGSQQTVSKLLKKAGYQTAIVGKWHLKSTPTGFDHFEVLKGQGQYYNPLLFTNGKNVKHTGYTTDIITDQSLKWLETRNADKPFFLMTQHKAPHGRWEPALRHLEVFEDMEIPEPPTLFDNYAGRTTAPAQHKMGIADHMGPHRLMFQYSSKFTPEQFKIFDGHFRSRNEAFEKLNLQGKARTRWNYQRYIKNYLRCVKAVDENVGRLLEYLDDNGLANNTVVIYSSDQGFWLGEHGWFDKRWMYEESLHTPLIVRWPGQIQPDTTNTDLVSNLDFAQTFLDIAGTKQPGDMQGLALTPLLRGKTPANWRKTHYYHYYEAGGHGVPVHYGVTDGRHKLIRFPDDTLDAWEFFDLKKDPNEMQSRYGDPQYTRTIAALKEELNRLRKQYQVENFENP
;
A
#
# COMPACT_ATOMS: atom_id res chain seq x y z
N MET A 1 -76.36 -1.10 56.74
CA MET A 1 -76.27 -2.32 56.04
C MET A 1 -75.80 -2.01 54.57
N LYS A 2 -74.54 -1.83 54.35
CA LYS A 2 -73.94 -1.65 53.00
C LYS A 2 -72.57 -2.37 52.96
N SER A 3 -72.45 -3.43 52.15
CA SER A 3 -71.26 -4.16 51.92
C SER A 3 -70.33 -3.34 51.05
N VAL A 4 -69.06 -3.17 51.47
CA VAL A 4 -67.97 -2.56 50.69
C VAL A 4 -67.08 -3.68 50.18
N SER A 5 -67.12 -3.84 48.85
CA SER A 5 -66.29 -4.80 48.14
C SER A 5 -64.89 -4.24 47.99
N LEU A 6 -63.90 -4.98 48.46
CA LEU A 6 -62.46 -4.61 48.38
C LEU A 6 -61.83 -5.17 47.08
N LEU A 7 -61.57 -4.31 46.09
CA LEU A 7 -60.94 -4.69 44.84
C LEU A 7 -59.44 -4.73 45.07
N LYS A 8 -58.83 -5.89 45.07
CA LYS A 8 -57.37 -6.05 45.12
C LYS A 8 -56.78 -5.81 43.73
N LEU A 9 -56.05 -4.73 43.59
CA LEU A 9 -55.24 -4.44 42.40
C LEU A 9 -53.96 -5.25 42.49
N VAL A 10 -53.81 -6.27 41.62
CA VAL A 10 -52.58 -7.02 41.44
C VAL A 10 -51.75 -6.34 40.38
N THR A 11 -50.70 -5.63 40.79
CA THR A 11 -49.73 -5.03 39.90
C THR A 11 -48.74 -6.11 39.48
N ILE A 12 -48.84 -6.61 38.24
CA ILE A 12 -47.86 -7.49 37.65
C ILE A 12 -46.67 -6.65 37.17
N LEU A 13 -45.58 -6.69 37.90
CA LEU A 13 -44.29 -6.10 37.49
C LEU A 13 -43.65 -7.05 36.47
N ILE A 14 -43.78 -6.73 35.17
CA ILE A 14 -43.03 -7.41 34.12
C ILE A 14 -41.60 -6.88 34.17
N LEU A 15 -40.72 -7.60 34.82
CA LEU A 15 -39.24 -7.42 34.65
C LEU A 15 -38.92 -7.84 33.22
N MET A 16 -38.78 -6.88 32.31
CA MET A 16 -38.06 -7.08 31.07
C MET A 16 -36.55 -7.18 31.42
N ALA A 17 -36.10 -8.39 31.66
CA ALA A 17 -34.68 -8.70 31.61
C ALA A 17 -34.24 -8.50 30.15
N GLY A 18 -33.63 -7.37 29.87
CA GLY A 18 -32.92 -7.15 28.63
C GLY A 18 -31.80 -8.16 28.54
N MET A 19 -32.08 -9.34 27.98
CA MET A 19 -31.04 -10.25 27.50
C MET A 19 -30.38 -9.51 26.32
N THR A 20 -29.26 -8.85 26.58
CA THR A 20 -28.30 -8.57 25.52
C THR A 20 -27.86 -9.92 24.98
N HIS A 21 -28.50 -10.33 23.88
CA HIS A 21 -27.92 -11.37 23.05
C HIS A 21 -26.57 -10.80 22.58
N ALA A 22 -25.49 -11.18 23.24
CA ALA A 22 -24.21 -11.21 22.59
C ALA A 22 -24.44 -12.17 21.41
N SER A 23 -24.47 -11.64 20.20
CA SER A 23 -24.58 -12.44 19.01
C SER A 23 -23.40 -13.41 19.03
N ASP A 24 -23.67 -14.71 18.96
CA ASP A 24 -22.69 -15.78 18.71
C ASP A 24 -22.08 -15.65 17.29
N GLU A 25 -22.00 -14.45 16.75
CA GLU A 25 -21.37 -14.20 15.46
C GLU A 25 -19.88 -14.41 15.62
N LYS A 26 -19.38 -15.42 14.92
CA LYS A 26 -17.92 -15.68 14.82
C LYS A 26 -17.22 -14.38 14.38
N PRO A 27 -16.09 -14.02 15.01
CA PRO A 27 -15.30 -12.87 14.56
C PRO A 27 -15.02 -12.97 13.06
N PRO A 28 -15.08 -11.85 12.30
CA PRO A 28 -14.91 -11.91 10.86
C PRO A 28 -13.48 -12.34 10.49
N ASN A 29 -13.36 -13.04 9.39
CA ASN A 29 -12.07 -13.31 8.77
C ASN A 29 -11.49 -12.00 8.22
N ILE A 30 -10.17 -11.91 8.12
CA ILE A 30 -9.46 -10.77 7.55
C ILE A 30 -8.56 -11.27 6.43
N LEU A 31 -8.86 -10.87 5.19
CA LEU A 31 -8.01 -11.05 4.03
C LEU A 31 -7.35 -9.71 3.70
N PHE A 32 -6.05 -9.59 3.96
CA PHE A 32 -5.26 -8.42 3.61
C PHE A 32 -4.41 -8.70 2.36
N ILE A 33 -4.82 -8.14 1.24
CA ILE A 33 -4.11 -8.22 -0.04
C ILE A 33 -3.19 -7.00 -0.13
N PHE A 34 -1.89 -7.25 -0.17
CA PHE A 34 -0.87 -6.19 -0.09
C PHE A 34 0.14 -6.33 -1.21
N THR A 35 0.30 -5.28 -1.98
CA THR A 35 1.18 -5.23 -3.14
C THR A 35 2.45 -4.44 -2.85
N ASP A 36 3.37 -4.44 -3.80
CA ASP A 36 4.64 -3.74 -3.74
C ASP A 36 4.73 -2.77 -4.91
N ASP A 37 4.78 -1.48 -4.62
CA ASP A 37 4.85 -0.40 -5.63
C ASP A 37 3.59 -0.25 -6.51
N HIS A 38 2.39 -0.53 -6.00
CA HIS A 38 1.18 -0.31 -6.78
C HIS A 38 0.70 1.13 -6.65
N ALA A 39 0.95 1.91 -7.69
CA ALA A 39 0.52 3.30 -7.78
C ALA A 39 -1.00 3.43 -7.77
N LEU A 40 -1.52 4.36 -7.02
CA LEU A 40 -2.95 4.69 -6.97
C LEU A 40 -3.52 4.96 -8.37
N ASN A 41 -2.78 5.67 -9.22
CA ASN A 41 -3.16 6.01 -10.61
C ASN A 41 -3.31 4.79 -11.55
N ALA A 42 -2.81 3.62 -11.15
CA ALA A 42 -2.94 2.37 -11.93
C ALA A 42 -4.11 1.49 -11.46
N ILE A 43 -5.01 2.02 -10.62
CA ILE A 43 -6.23 1.33 -10.17
C ILE A 43 -7.44 2.12 -10.69
N SER A 44 -8.26 1.49 -11.52
CA SER A 44 -9.35 2.19 -12.23
C SER A 44 -10.42 2.78 -11.32
N ALA A 45 -10.67 2.21 -10.13
CA ALA A 45 -11.58 2.75 -9.13
C ALA A 45 -11.21 4.17 -8.65
N TYR A 46 -9.93 4.55 -8.70
CA TYR A 46 -9.49 5.91 -8.36
C TYR A 46 -9.68 6.91 -9.50
N GLY A 47 -9.98 6.43 -10.71
CA GLY A 47 -10.10 7.27 -11.90
C GLY A 47 -8.73 7.63 -12.52
N GLY A 48 -8.71 8.73 -13.26
CA GLY A 48 -7.49 9.20 -13.92
C GLY A 48 -7.28 8.65 -15.33
N PRO A 49 -6.19 9.07 -16.01
CA PRO A 49 -5.96 8.77 -17.43
C PRO A 49 -5.82 7.27 -17.73
N LEU A 50 -5.29 6.49 -16.79
CA LEU A 50 -5.04 5.06 -16.97
C LEU A 50 -6.29 4.19 -16.76
N ALA A 51 -7.31 4.68 -16.06
CA ALA A 51 -8.50 3.91 -15.70
C ALA A 51 -9.23 3.30 -16.91
N LYS A 52 -9.26 4.01 -18.06
CA LYS A 52 -9.92 3.54 -19.27
C LYS A 52 -9.05 2.61 -20.12
N VAL A 53 -7.73 2.80 -20.07
CA VAL A 53 -6.79 2.03 -20.91
C VAL A 53 -6.32 0.75 -20.24
N ALA A 54 -6.30 0.74 -18.91
CA ALA A 54 -5.86 -0.40 -18.10
C ALA A 54 -6.83 -0.64 -16.92
N PRO A 55 -8.08 -1.07 -17.17
CA PRO A 55 -9.04 -1.32 -16.10
C PRO A 55 -8.61 -2.46 -15.18
N THR A 56 -8.98 -2.31 -13.90
CA THR A 56 -8.73 -3.28 -12.81
C THR A 56 -10.07 -3.76 -12.22
N PRO A 57 -10.86 -4.56 -12.96
CA PRO A 57 -12.25 -4.86 -12.62
C PRO A 57 -12.43 -5.58 -11.28
N HIS A 58 -11.46 -6.38 -10.84
CA HIS A 58 -11.57 -7.10 -9.56
C HIS A 58 -11.25 -6.18 -8.38
N LEU A 59 -10.33 -5.23 -8.52
CA LEU A 59 -10.11 -4.17 -7.54
C LEU A 59 -11.30 -3.20 -7.49
N ASP A 60 -11.86 -2.87 -8.65
CA ASP A 60 -13.07 -2.04 -8.75
C ASP A 60 -14.27 -2.72 -8.07
N ARG A 61 -14.35 -4.07 -8.13
CA ARG A 61 -15.35 -4.84 -7.41
C ARG A 61 -15.24 -4.62 -5.90
N ILE A 62 -14.03 -4.67 -5.31
CA ILE A 62 -13.83 -4.40 -3.87
C ILE A 62 -14.31 -2.99 -3.52
N ALA A 63 -14.01 -1.97 -4.35
CA ALA A 63 -14.44 -0.60 -4.14
C ALA A 63 -15.96 -0.46 -4.23
N LYS A 64 -16.58 -1.06 -5.24
CA LYS A 64 -18.03 -1.02 -5.49
C LYS A 64 -18.82 -1.73 -4.40
N GLU A 65 -18.31 -2.85 -3.88
CA GLU A 65 -18.93 -3.60 -2.77
C GLU A 65 -18.51 -3.09 -1.39
N GLY A 66 -17.70 -2.02 -1.32
CA GLY A 66 -17.13 -1.50 -0.10
C GLY A 66 -16.88 0.00 -0.08
N MET A 67 -15.72 0.40 0.43
CA MET A 67 -15.31 1.80 0.57
C MET A 67 -13.91 2.01 -0.02
N LEU A 68 -13.77 3.13 -0.75
CA LEU A 68 -12.50 3.62 -1.28
C LEU A 68 -12.02 4.82 -0.46
N PHE A 69 -10.76 4.80 -0.02
CA PHE A 69 -10.12 5.91 0.69
C PHE A 69 -9.27 6.75 -0.28
N LYS A 70 -9.54 8.05 -0.37
CA LYS A 70 -8.79 8.93 -1.27
C LYS A 70 -7.45 9.41 -0.72
N HIS A 71 -7.31 9.45 0.61
CA HIS A 71 -6.14 10.02 1.27
C HIS A 71 -5.52 9.04 2.26
N CYS A 72 -5.08 7.87 1.76
CA CYS A 72 -4.26 6.95 2.55
C CYS A 72 -2.78 7.25 2.33
N LEU A 73 -2.10 7.73 3.37
CA LEU A 73 -0.73 8.20 3.32
C LEU A 73 0.22 7.23 4.01
N VAL A 74 1.42 7.06 3.47
CA VAL A 74 2.45 6.27 4.14
C VAL A 74 3.32 7.14 5.03
N SER A 75 3.80 6.58 6.14
CA SER A 75 4.67 7.29 7.08
C SER A 75 6.14 7.31 6.67
N ASN A 76 6.55 6.37 5.79
CA ASN A 76 7.89 6.27 5.20
C ASN A 76 7.75 5.51 3.87
N SER A 77 7.98 6.18 2.76
CA SER A 77 7.69 5.67 1.40
C SER A 77 8.79 4.77 0.86
N ILE A 78 9.03 3.65 1.56
CA ILE A 78 9.96 2.60 1.14
C ILE A 78 9.54 1.25 1.73
N CYS A 79 9.74 0.16 0.97
CA CYS A 79 9.16 -1.16 1.20
C CYS A 79 9.29 -1.70 2.63
N ALA A 80 10.51 -2.00 3.13
CA ALA A 80 10.70 -2.64 4.43
C ALA A 80 10.18 -1.78 5.59
N PRO A 81 10.47 -0.47 5.66
CA PRO A 81 9.89 0.42 6.65
C PRO A 81 8.36 0.43 6.64
N SER A 82 7.72 0.59 5.48
CA SER A 82 6.26 0.59 5.39
C SER A 82 5.66 -0.75 5.85
N ARG A 83 6.27 -1.88 5.49
CA ARG A 83 5.83 -3.21 5.92
C ARG A 83 5.95 -3.40 7.43
N ALA A 84 7.03 -2.88 8.04
CA ALA A 84 7.21 -2.89 9.50
C ALA A 84 6.15 -2.02 10.21
N VAL A 85 5.80 -0.86 9.63
CA VAL A 85 4.73 0.01 10.13
C VAL A 85 3.39 -0.73 10.14
N VAL A 86 3.03 -1.42 9.05
CA VAL A 86 1.80 -2.21 8.97
C VAL A 86 1.75 -3.34 10.01
N LEU A 87 2.90 -3.95 10.32
CA LEU A 87 2.94 -5.03 11.32
C LEU A 87 2.86 -4.51 12.76
N THR A 88 3.40 -3.34 13.03
CA THR A 88 3.60 -2.84 14.41
C THR A 88 2.63 -1.73 14.81
N GLY A 89 2.02 -1.03 13.86
CA GLY A 89 1.26 0.19 14.14
C GLY A 89 2.12 1.34 14.69
N LYS A 90 3.44 1.30 14.44
CA LYS A 90 4.44 2.27 14.95
C LYS A 90 5.24 2.87 13.81
N TYR A 91 5.61 4.14 13.96
CA TYR A 91 6.55 4.81 13.05
C TYR A 91 7.90 4.09 13.01
N SER A 92 8.63 4.25 11.90
CA SER A 92 9.91 3.58 11.63
C SER A 92 10.96 3.76 12.73
N HIS A 93 11.08 4.95 13.34
CA HIS A 93 12.02 5.22 14.43
C HIS A 93 11.69 4.49 15.74
N LEU A 94 10.43 4.08 15.95
CA LEU A 94 10.02 3.29 17.13
C LEU A 94 10.01 1.78 16.87
N ASN A 95 9.78 1.35 15.63
CA ASN A 95 9.85 -0.07 15.31
C ASN A 95 11.23 -0.53 14.85
N GLY A 96 12.20 0.40 14.68
CA GLY A 96 13.59 0.12 14.34
C GLY A 96 13.87 -0.17 12.85
N GLN A 97 12.84 -0.16 11.99
CA GLN A 97 13.01 -0.37 10.55
C GLN A 97 13.03 0.98 9.82
N LEU A 98 14.19 1.63 9.77
CA LEU A 98 14.35 2.96 9.16
C LEU A 98 14.50 2.89 7.65
N THR A 99 15.24 1.88 7.17
CA THR A 99 15.68 1.73 5.78
C THR A 99 15.47 0.30 5.29
N ASN A 100 15.64 0.07 3.97
CA ASN A 100 15.68 -1.29 3.42
C ASN A 100 16.93 -2.08 3.85
N LYS A 101 17.91 -1.45 4.48
CA LYS A 101 19.15 -2.10 4.92
C LYS A 101 19.01 -2.73 6.31
N ASP A 102 18.09 -2.28 7.11
CA ASP A 102 17.87 -2.77 8.47
C ASP A 102 17.25 -4.17 8.49
N MET A 103 17.42 -4.86 9.60
CA MET A 103 16.77 -6.14 9.88
C MET A 103 15.68 -5.91 10.93
N PHE A 104 14.45 -6.27 10.58
CA PHE A 104 13.32 -6.14 11.48
C PHE A 104 13.48 -7.03 12.71
N ASP A 105 13.34 -6.45 13.89
CA ASP A 105 13.30 -7.21 15.14
C ASP A 105 11.96 -7.94 15.27
N GLY A 106 11.95 -9.22 14.89
CA GLY A 106 10.79 -10.09 15.00
C GLY A 106 10.38 -10.44 16.44
N SER A 107 11.16 -10.08 17.46
CA SER A 107 10.81 -10.30 18.87
C SER A 107 9.76 -9.32 19.37
N GLN A 108 9.71 -8.11 18.81
CA GLN A 108 8.76 -7.08 19.18
C GLN A 108 7.30 -7.49 18.94
N GLN A 109 6.38 -6.76 19.55
CA GLN A 109 4.95 -6.97 19.39
C GLN A 109 4.49 -6.60 17.98
N THR A 110 3.76 -7.51 17.33
CA THR A 110 3.17 -7.33 16.01
C THR A 110 1.69 -7.68 16.02
N VAL A 111 0.96 -7.15 15.05
CA VAL A 111 -0.48 -7.43 14.91
C VAL A 111 -0.76 -8.93 14.72
N SER A 112 0.10 -9.66 14.00
CA SER A 112 -0.03 -11.11 13.81
C SER A 112 0.05 -11.87 15.12
N LYS A 113 0.97 -11.50 16.03
CA LYS A 113 1.07 -12.11 17.38
C LYS A 113 -0.17 -11.84 18.21
N LEU A 114 -0.72 -10.63 18.15
CA LEU A 114 -1.91 -10.23 18.89
C LEU A 114 -3.16 -10.96 18.37
N LEU A 115 -3.35 -11.03 17.05
CA LEU A 115 -4.45 -11.75 16.43
C LEU A 115 -4.37 -13.25 16.71
N LYS A 116 -3.17 -13.85 16.65
CA LYS A 116 -2.96 -15.26 17.03
C LYS A 116 -3.37 -15.50 18.49
N LYS A 117 -2.99 -14.58 19.42
CA LYS A 117 -3.41 -14.65 20.82
C LYS A 117 -4.92 -14.49 20.99
N ALA A 118 -5.58 -13.76 20.10
CA ALA A 118 -7.04 -13.60 20.05
C ALA A 118 -7.78 -14.78 19.41
N GLY A 119 -7.07 -15.85 19.03
CA GLY A 119 -7.67 -17.07 18.49
C GLY A 119 -7.73 -17.17 16.97
N TYR A 120 -7.22 -16.15 16.26
CA TYR A 120 -7.11 -16.22 14.80
C TYR A 120 -6.04 -17.21 14.36
N GLN A 121 -6.28 -17.91 13.26
CA GLN A 121 -5.24 -18.56 12.50
C GLN A 121 -4.56 -17.49 11.63
N THR A 122 -3.24 -17.44 11.67
CA THR A 122 -2.48 -16.37 11.03
C THR A 122 -1.57 -16.91 9.94
N ALA A 123 -1.64 -16.34 8.74
CA ALA A 123 -0.77 -16.70 7.64
C ALA A 123 -0.25 -15.49 6.88
N ILE A 124 0.97 -15.64 6.32
CA ILE A 124 1.54 -14.69 5.37
C ILE A 124 2.13 -15.45 4.19
N VAL A 125 1.73 -15.05 2.97
CA VAL A 125 2.19 -15.63 1.71
C VAL A 125 2.69 -14.52 0.79
N GLY A 126 3.93 -14.64 0.29
CA GLY A 126 4.50 -13.71 -0.68
C GLY A 126 5.62 -12.83 -0.16
N LYS A 127 5.62 -11.54 -0.47
CA LYS A 127 6.74 -10.64 -0.13
C LYS A 127 6.79 -10.31 1.36
N TRP A 128 7.92 -10.66 2.01
CA TRP A 128 8.24 -10.26 3.39
C TRP A 128 9.15 -9.05 3.45
N HIS A 129 10.32 -9.18 2.86
CA HIS A 129 11.36 -8.13 2.67
C HIS A 129 11.88 -7.47 3.95
N LEU A 130 11.72 -8.09 5.12
CA LEU A 130 12.17 -7.58 6.42
C LEU A 130 13.45 -8.26 6.92
N LYS A 131 14.10 -9.10 6.10
CA LYS A 131 15.35 -9.84 6.35
C LYS A 131 15.28 -10.86 7.50
N SER A 132 14.43 -10.67 8.49
CA SER A 132 14.18 -11.63 9.57
C SER A 132 13.21 -12.73 9.13
N THR A 133 13.15 -13.82 9.88
CA THR A 133 12.09 -14.83 9.74
C THR A 133 10.76 -14.26 10.24
N PRO A 134 9.64 -14.47 9.52
CA PRO A 134 8.32 -14.08 10.00
C PRO A 134 7.99 -14.69 11.35
N THR A 135 7.47 -13.88 12.28
CA THR A 135 7.04 -14.33 13.62
C THR A 135 5.58 -13.94 13.87
N GLY A 136 4.90 -14.72 14.71
CA GLY A 136 3.47 -14.51 15.03
C GLY A 136 2.52 -15.04 13.97
N PHE A 137 3.00 -15.80 12.99
CA PHE A 137 2.20 -16.53 12.01
C PHE A 137 2.23 -18.04 12.28
N ASP A 138 1.09 -18.69 12.09
CA ASP A 138 0.99 -20.16 12.12
C ASP A 138 1.56 -20.77 10.84
N HIS A 139 1.44 -20.03 9.73
CA HIS A 139 1.98 -20.41 8.43
C HIS A 139 2.66 -19.20 7.78
N PHE A 140 3.85 -19.43 7.22
CA PHE A 140 4.48 -18.44 6.34
C PHE A 140 5.13 -19.11 5.13
N GLU A 141 4.96 -18.47 3.98
CA GLU A 141 5.53 -18.89 2.72
C GLU A 141 6.00 -17.65 1.95
N VAL A 142 7.26 -17.23 2.19
CA VAL A 142 7.70 -15.89 1.82
C VAL A 142 8.86 -15.88 0.84
N LEU A 143 8.87 -14.86 -0.02
CA LEU A 143 9.95 -14.58 -0.95
C LEU A 143 11.21 -14.16 -0.20
N LYS A 144 12.38 -14.60 -0.66
CA LYS A 144 13.66 -14.10 -0.20
C LYS A 144 13.98 -12.73 -0.81
N GLY A 145 14.30 -11.75 0.04
CA GLY A 145 14.61 -10.38 -0.38
C GLY A 145 13.47 -9.76 -1.19
N GLN A 146 13.79 -9.19 -2.34
CA GLN A 146 12.80 -8.59 -3.26
C GLN A 146 12.00 -9.63 -4.06
N GLY A 147 12.41 -10.89 -4.06
CA GLY A 147 11.82 -11.90 -4.92
C GLY A 147 12.08 -11.68 -6.43
N GLN A 148 11.51 -12.54 -7.24
CA GLN A 148 11.60 -12.51 -8.71
C GLN A 148 10.23 -12.81 -9.31
N TYR A 149 10.03 -12.50 -10.59
CA TYR A 149 8.74 -12.68 -11.25
C TYR A 149 8.48 -14.12 -11.73
N TYR A 150 9.53 -14.89 -11.97
CA TYR A 150 9.42 -16.27 -12.46
C TYR A 150 10.18 -17.24 -11.56
N ASN A 151 9.61 -18.41 -11.38
CA ASN A 151 10.20 -19.57 -10.71
C ASN A 151 10.79 -19.22 -9.34
N PRO A 152 9.97 -18.66 -8.41
CA PRO A 152 10.46 -18.16 -7.13
C PRO A 152 10.96 -19.28 -6.22
N LEU A 153 11.91 -18.90 -5.36
CA LEU A 153 12.26 -19.67 -4.18
C LEU A 153 11.50 -19.06 -3.00
N LEU A 154 10.59 -19.81 -2.41
CA LEU A 154 9.87 -19.41 -1.20
C LEU A 154 10.52 -20.04 0.03
N PHE A 155 10.57 -19.28 1.11
CA PHE A 155 10.93 -19.79 2.43
C PHE A 155 9.63 -20.13 3.17
N THR A 156 9.33 -21.44 3.23
CA THR A 156 8.07 -21.98 3.70
C THR A 156 8.29 -22.69 5.04
N ASN A 157 7.79 -22.11 6.15
CA ASN A 157 7.87 -22.68 7.50
C ASN A 157 9.27 -23.26 7.83
N GLY A 158 10.33 -22.50 7.52
CA GLY A 158 11.71 -22.89 7.80
C GLY A 158 12.44 -23.66 6.68
N LYS A 159 11.77 -23.99 5.57
CA LYS A 159 12.36 -24.71 4.43
C LYS A 159 12.32 -23.88 3.15
N ASN A 160 13.33 -24.05 2.29
CA ASN A 160 13.34 -23.44 0.97
C ASN A 160 12.58 -24.35 -0.02
N VAL A 161 11.55 -23.83 -0.66
CA VAL A 161 10.73 -24.54 -1.66
C VAL A 161 10.82 -23.76 -2.98
N LYS A 162 11.25 -24.44 -4.03
CA LYS A 162 11.29 -23.89 -5.38
C LYS A 162 9.97 -24.16 -6.08
N HIS A 163 9.40 -23.12 -6.68
CA HIS A 163 8.19 -23.20 -7.50
C HIS A 163 8.54 -22.90 -8.96
N THR A 164 7.73 -23.43 -9.88
CA THR A 164 7.83 -23.13 -11.31
C THR A 164 6.57 -22.42 -11.76
N GLY A 165 6.72 -21.26 -12.41
CA GLY A 165 5.60 -20.44 -12.88
C GLY A 165 5.79 -18.96 -12.58
N TYR A 166 4.72 -18.19 -12.75
CA TYR A 166 4.69 -16.76 -12.50
C TYR A 166 4.42 -16.47 -11.03
N THR A 167 5.25 -15.65 -10.41
CA THR A 167 5.26 -15.45 -8.96
C THR A 167 3.93 -14.92 -8.40
N THR A 168 3.25 -14.02 -9.13
CA THR A 168 1.96 -13.48 -8.69
C THR A 168 0.91 -14.59 -8.59
N ASP A 169 0.88 -15.50 -9.58
CA ASP A 169 -0.02 -16.65 -9.59
C ASP A 169 0.32 -17.61 -8.43
N ILE A 170 1.60 -17.93 -8.27
CA ILE A 170 2.08 -18.84 -7.20
C ILE A 170 1.71 -18.32 -5.81
N ILE A 171 1.84 -17.01 -5.56
CA ILE A 171 1.45 -16.41 -4.27
C ILE A 171 -0.05 -16.63 -4.02
N THR A 172 -0.88 -16.45 -5.04
CA THR A 172 -2.32 -16.71 -4.93
C THR A 172 -2.61 -18.19 -4.75
N ASP A 173 -1.97 -19.09 -5.53
CA ASP A 173 -2.13 -20.53 -5.40
C ASP A 173 -1.82 -21.01 -3.97
N GLN A 174 -0.72 -20.53 -3.38
CA GLN A 174 -0.34 -20.90 -2.03
C GLN A 174 -1.29 -20.29 -0.98
N SER A 175 -1.80 -19.07 -1.20
CA SER A 175 -2.83 -18.45 -0.36
C SER A 175 -4.13 -19.24 -0.37
N LEU A 176 -4.61 -19.65 -1.55
CA LEU A 176 -5.80 -20.48 -1.73
C LEU A 176 -5.61 -21.87 -1.09
N LYS A 177 -4.48 -22.52 -1.33
CA LYS A 177 -4.13 -23.79 -0.73
C LYS A 177 -4.14 -23.74 0.81
N TRP A 178 -3.62 -22.64 1.39
CA TRP A 178 -3.68 -22.46 2.84
C TRP A 178 -5.13 -22.29 3.31
N LEU A 179 -5.95 -21.51 2.59
CA LEU A 179 -7.38 -21.35 2.90
C LEU A 179 -8.15 -22.68 2.85
N GLU A 180 -7.81 -23.59 1.94
CA GLU A 180 -8.41 -24.92 1.85
C GLU A 180 -8.05 -25.83 3.04
N THR A 181 -6.84 -25.67 3.58
CA THR A 181 -6.30 -26.55 4.63
C THR A 181 -6.43 -25.98 6.04
N ARG A 182 -6.94 -24.76 6.19
CA ARG A 182 -7.12 -24.12 7.50
C ARG A 182 -8.17 -24.84 8.35
N ASN A 183 -8.16 -24.63 9.65
CA ASN A 183 -9.28 -25.03 10.51
C ASN A 183 -10.49 -24.11 10.26
N ALA A 184 -11.58 -24.62 9.69
CA ALA A 184 -12.78 -23.86 9.37
C ALA A 184 -13.55 -23.30 10.58
N ASP A 185 -13.28 -23.82 11.79
CA ASP A 185 -13.94 -23.38 13.02
C ASP A 185 -13.35 -22.09 13.59
N LYS A 186 -12.16 -21.70 13.15
CA LYS A 186 -11.46 -20.50 13.61
C LYS A 186 -11.49 -19.38 12.57
N PRO A 187 -11.56 -18.11 12.99
CA PRO A 187 -11.37 -17.00 12.08
C PRO A 187 -9.91 -16.98 11.58
N PHE A 188 -9.69 -16.42 10.42
CA PHE A 188 -8.34 -16.28 9.86
C PHE A 188 -7.92 -14.81 9.64
N PHE A 189 -6.62 -14.59 9.75
CA PHE A 189 -5.91 -13.41 9.27
C PHE A 189 -4.90 -13.87 8.23
N LEU A 190 -5.20 -13.62 6.96
CA LEU A 190 -4.33 -13.96 5.83
C LEU A 190 -3.78 -12.69 5.20
N MET A 191 -2.45 -12.58 5.15
CA MET A 191 -1.73 -11.55 4.40
C MET A 191 -1.24 -12.16 3.09
N THR A 192 -1.92 -11.89 1.98
CA THR A 192 -1.46 -12.23 0.62
C THR A 192 -0.65 -11.06 0.07
N GLN A 193 0.68 -11.22 0.00
CA GLN A 193 1.59 -10.12 -0.30
C GLN A 193 2.29 -10.31 -1.66
N HIS A 194 1.75 -9.67 -2.69
CA HIS A 194 2.33 -9.73 -4.02
C HIS A 194 3.62 -8.91 -4.13
N LYS A 195 4.62 -9.47 -4.86
CA LYS A 195 5.79 -8.72 -5.29
C LYS A 195 5.42 -7.69 -6.38
N ALA A 196 4.50 -8.05 -7.25
CA ALA A 196 4.04 -7.18 -8.32
C ALA A 196 3.25 -5.97 -7.75
N PRO A 197 3.35 -4.80 -8.42
CA PRO A 197 4.11 -4.51 -9.63
C PRO A 197 5.52 -3.92 -9.43
N HIS A 198 6.26 -4.25 -8.36
CA HIS A 198 7.65 -3.79 -8.14
C HIS A 198 8.58 -4.14 -9.32
N GLY A 199 9.51 -3.23 -9.66
CA GLY A 199 10.52 -3.46 -10.70
C GLY A 199 11.25 -4.83 -10.55
N ARG A 200 11.60 -5.53 -11.61
CA ARG A 200 11.83 -5.12 -13.02
C ARG A 200 10.63 -5.19 -13.97
N TRP A 201 9.43 -5.36 -13.58
CA TRP A 201 8.22 -5.42 -14.40
C TRP A 201 8.28 -6.48 -15.52
N GLU A 202 8.66 -7.70 -15.19
CA GLU A 202 8.61 -8.85 -16.11
C GLU A 202 7.16 -9.35 -16.19
N PRO A 203 6.44 -9.14 -17.31
CA PRO A 203 5.02 -9.51 -17.42
C PRO A 203 4.82 -11.02 -17.39
N ALA A 204 3.61 -11.46 -17.01
CA ALA A 204 3.21 -12.85 -17.24
C ALA A 204 3.17 -13.15 -18.75
N LEU A 205 3.54 -14.39 -19.15
CA LEU A 205 3.58 -14.77 -20.57
C LEU A 205 2.25 -14.52 -21.28
N ARG A 206 1.13 -14.75 -20.57
CA ARG A 206 -0.23 -14.50 -21.10
C ARG A 206 -0.55 -13.02 -21.33
N HIS A 207 0.24 -12.10 -20.81
CA HIS A 207 0.00 -10.66 -20.92
C HIS A 207 0.98 -9.93 -21.84
N LEU A 208 1.91 -10.63 -22.49
CA LEU A 208 2.96 -10.00 -23.30
C LEU A 208 2.39 -9.11 -24.41
N GLU A 209 1.29 -9.50 -25.05
CA GLU A 209 0.67 -8.75 -26.14
C GLU A 209 -0.34 -7.69 -25.65
N VAL A 210 -0.70 -7.68 -24.36
CA VAL A 210 -1.62 -6.69 -23.79
C VAL A 210 -0.99 -5.30 -23.88
N PHE A 211 -1.75 -4.30 -24.32
CA PHE A 211 -1.33 -2.90 -24.53
C PHE A 211 -0.29 -2.71 -25.67
N GLU A 212 0.06 -3.73 -26.47
CA GLU A 212 1.14 -3.59 -27.46
C GLU A 212 0.84 -2.48 -28.47
N ASP A 213 -0.35 -2.49 -29.05
CA ASP A 213 -0.80 -1.54 -30.09
C ASP A 213 -1.41 -0.25 -29.53
N MET A 214 -1.34 -0.06 -28.20
CA MET A 214 -1.89 1.11 -27.53
C MET A 214 -0.79 2.12 -27.23
N GLU A 215 -1.08 3.40 -27.38
CA GLU A 215 -0.28 4.47 -26.79
C GLU A 215 -0.86 4.81 -25.41
N ILE A 216 -0.05 4.64 -24.38
CA ILE A 216 -0.45 4.94 -23.00
C ILE A 216 -0.28 6.45 -22.77
N PRO A 217 -1.30 7.15 -22.22
CA PRO A 217 -1.21 8.59 -21.97
C PRO A 217 0.03 8.98 -21.17
N GLU A 218 0.75 10.00 -21.63
CA GLU A 218 1.90 10.57 -20.91
C GLU A 218 1.39 11.48 -19.78
N PRO A 219 1.99 11.44 -18.58
CA PRO A 219 1.68 12.44 -17.57
C PRO A 219 2.18 13.82 -18.03
N PRO A 220 1.45 14.91 -17.73
CA PRO A 220 1.82 16.25 -18.17
C PRO A 220 3.19 16.71 -17.67
N THR A 221 3.69 16.09 -16.60
CA THR A 221 4.98 16.39 -15.96
C THR A 221 6.12 15.45 -16.40
N LEU A 222 5.94 14.63 -17.45
CA LEU A 222 6.97 13.69 -17.94
C LEU A 222 8.31 14.38 -18.27
N PHE A 223 8.28 15.63 -18.69
CA PHE A 223 9.45 16.45 -19.06
C PHE A 223 9.69 17.57 -18.06
N ASP A 224 9.46 17.32 -16.78
CA ASP A 224 9.75 18.26 -15.72
C ASP A 224 11.25 18.62 -15.68
N ASN A 225 11.56 19.88 -15.51
CA ASN A 225 12.93 20.42 -15.40
C ASN A 225 13.32 20.75 -13.95
N TYR A 226 12.44 20.48 -13.00
CA TYR A 226 12.58 20.69 -11.55
C TYR A 226 12.77 22.17 -11.14
N ALA A 227 12.58 23.12 -12.05
CA ALA A 227 12.62 24.53 -11.74
C ALA A 227 11.51 24.93 -10.75
N GLY A 228 11.78 25.90 -9.89
CA GLY A 228 10.81 26.38 -8.90
C GLY A 228 10.73 25.56 -7.60
N ARG A 229 11.60 24.58 -7.44
CA ARG A 229 11.78 23.77 -6.20
C ARG A 229 13.20 23.92 -5.67
N THR A 230 13.52 23.22 -4.57
CA THR A 230 14.90 23.09 -4.10
C THR A 230 15.77 22.34 -5.13
N THR A 231 17.06 22.23 -4.88
CA THR A 231 17.97 21.45 -5.75
C THR A 231 17.80 19.93 -5.55
N ALA A 232 17.08 19.49 -4.51
CA ALA A 232 16.90 18.08 -4.18
C ALA A 232 16.27 17.26 -5.33
N PRO A 233 15.14 17.68 -5.93
CA PRO A 233 14.52 16.92 -7.01
C PRO A 233 15.42 16.71 -8.22
N ALA A 234 16.30 17.66 -8.54
CA ALA A 234 17.21 17.55 -9.67
C ALA A 234 18.37 16.55 -9.45
N GLN A 235 18.62 16.13 -8.19
CA GLN A 235 19.69 15.18 -7.84
C GLN A 235 19.25 13.71 -7.91
N HIS A 236 17.99 13.46 -8.23
CA HIS A 236 17.44 12.11 -8.28
C HIS A 236 18.19 11.17 -9.24
N LYS A 237 18.15 9.87 -8.98
CA LYS A 237 18.65 8.80 -9.87
C LYS A 237 17.53 7.80 -10.22
N MET A 238 16.36 8.32 -10.54
CA MET A 238 15.16 7.55 -10.88
C MET A 238 14.39 8.12 -12.09
N GLY A 239 15.11 8.83 -12.97
CA GLY A 239 14.54 9.39 -14.20
C GLY A 239 14.36 8.35 -15.30
N ILE A 240 13.22 8.41 -15.98
CA ILE A 240 12.91 7.56 -17.14
C ILE A 240 13.88 7.83 -18.29
N ALA A 241 14.35 9.08 -18.43
CA ALA A 241 15.31 9.46 -19.45
C ALA A 241 16.65 8.74 -19.28
N ASP A 242 17.22 8.79 -18.06
CA ASP A 242 18.66 8.52 -17.85
C ASP A 242 18.93 7.31 -16.93
N HIS A 243 17.92 6.86 -16.14
CA HIS A 243 18.11 5.84 -15.11
C HIS A 243 17.34 4.53 -15.35
N MET A 244 16.63 4.43 -16.50
CA MET A 244 16.01 3.18 -16.94
C MET A 244 17.05 2.24 -17.54
N GLY A 245 17.63 1.39 -16.70
CA GLY A 245 18.61 0.40 -17.14
C GLY A 245 18.00 -0.73 -18.01
N PRO A 246 18.88 -1.51 -18.70
CA PRO A 246 18.44 -2.52 -19.68
C PRO A 246 17.52 -3.60 -19.11
N HIS A 247 17.64 -3.94 -17.84
CA HIS A 247 16.72 -4.89 -17.18
C HIS A 247 15.29 -4.34 -17.02
N ARG A 248 15.12 -3.01 -16.81
CA ARG A 248 13.80 -2.38 -16.66
C ARG A 248 13.09 -2.23 -18.01
N LEU A 249 13.86 -2.08 -19.08
CA LEU A 249 13.36 -1.94 -20.44
C LEU A 249 13.30 -3.27 -21.21
N MET A 250 13.55 -4.40 -20.56
CA MET A 250 13.52 -5.74 -21.16
C MET A 250 14.53 -5.92 -22.33
N PHE A 251 15.69 -5.28 -22.27
CA PHE A 251 16.85 -5.63 -23.12
C PHE A 251 17.67 -6.77 -22.51
N GLN A 252 17.54 -6.97 -21.19
CA GLN A 252 18.12 -8.10 -20.47
C GLN A 252 17.03 -8.73 -19.59
N TYR A 253 16.97 -10.06 -19.58
CA TYR A 253 15.92 -10.82 -18.90
C TYR A 253 16.46 -11.53 -17.65
N SER A 254 15.53 -12.05 -16.84
CA SER A 254 15.85 -12.90 -15.71
C SER A 254 16.53 -14.19 -16.15
N SER A 255 17.57 -14.61 -15.43
CA SER A 255 18.21 -15.93 -15.61
C SER A 255 17.40 -17.10 -15.03
N LYS A 256 16.21 -16.83 -14.51
CA LYS A 256 15.37 -17.81 -13.82
C LYS A 256 14.29 -18.46 -14.68
N PHE A 257 14.15 -18.04 -15.93
CA PHE A 257 13.23 -18.67 -16.86
C PHE A 257 13.58 -20.15 -17.12
N THR A 258 12.56 -20.98 -17.33
CA THR A 258 12.77 -22.26 -18.01
C THR A 258 13.08 -22.01 -19.49
N PRO A 259 13.66 -22.99 -20.24
CA PRO A 259 13.88 -22.83 -21.67
C PRO A 259 12.62 -22.44 -22.45
N GLU A 260 11.45 -23.01 -22.10
CA GLU A 260 10.16 -22.73 -22.72
C GLU A 260 9.69 -21.30 -22.42
N GLN A 261 9.77 -20.88 -21.16
CA GLN A 261 9.44 -19.52 -20.73
C GLN A 261 10.34 -18.51 -21.44
N PHE A 262 11.64 -18.79 -21.49
CA PHE A 262 12.61 -17.94 -22.17
C PHE A 262 12.30 -17.81 -23.67
N LYS A 263 12.00 -18.91 -24.35
CA LYS A 263 11.66 -18.90 -25.77
C LYS A 263 10.47 -17.99 -26.08
N ILE A 264 9.43 -18.03 -25.27
CA ILE A 264 8.23 -17.19 -25.45
C ILE A 264 8.56 -15.74 -25.14
N PHE A 265 9.20 -15.48 -24.00
CA PHE A 265 9.50 -14.12 -23.52
C PHE A 265 10.48 -13.41 -24.45
N ASP A 266 11.56 -14.07 -24.83
CA ASP A 266 12.54 -13.56 -25.78
C ASP A 266 11.93 -13.37 -27.17
N GLY A 267 11.11 -14.30 -27.64
CA GLY A 267 10.37 -14.18 -28.90
C GLY A 267 9.53 -12.90 -28.98
N HIS A 268 8.93 -12.47 -27.85
CA HIS A 268 8.20 -11.21 -27.80
C HIS A 268 9.12 -9.98 -27.82
N PHE A 269 10.18 -9.96 -27.01
CA PHE A 269 10.99 -8.75 -26.81
C PHE A 269 12.14 -8.58 -27.81
N ARG A 270 12.75 -9.65 -28.32
CA ARG A 270 13.93 -9.58 -29.18
C ARG A 270 13.71 -8.73 -30.43
N SER A 271 12.72 -9.08 -31.23
CA SER A 271 12.43 -8.34 -32.49
C SER A 271 12.08 -6.87 -32.22
N ARG A 272 11.40 -6.59 -31.11
CA ARG A 272 11.05 -5.22 -30.68
C ARG A 272 12.26 -4.43 -30.22
N ASN A 273 13.21 -5.10 -29.59
CA ASN A 273 14.48 -4.49 -29.18
C ASN A 273 15.37 -4.19 -30.40
N GLU A 274 15.48 -5.14 -31.34
CA GLU A 274 16.21 -4.95 -32.60
C GLU A 274 15.60 -3.82 -33.47
N ALA A 275 14.27 -3.73 -33.52
CA ALA A 275 13.57 -2.64 -34.20
C ALA A 275 13.87 -1.29 -33.55
N PHE A 276 13.85 -1.23 -32.21
CA PHE A 276 14.16 -0.02 -31.47
C PHE A 276 15.61 0.47 -31.68
N GLU A 277 16.59 -0.42 -31.68
CA GLU A 277 17.99 -0.06 -31.90
C GLU A 277 18.20 0.63 -33.27
N LYS A 278 17.47 0.19 -34.28
CA LYS A 278 17.50 0.81 -35.64
C LYS A 278 16.93 2.24 -35.67
N LEU A 279 16.04 2.60 -34.71
CA LEU A 279 15.45 3.93 -34.65
C LEU A 279 16.43 5.00 -34.18
N ASN A 280 17.51 4.63 -33.49
CA ASN A 280 18.54 5.51 -32.94
C ASN A 280 17.97 6.77 -32.23
N LEU A 281 16.91 6.58 -31.43
CA LEU A 281 16.21 7.68 -30.76
C LEU A 281 17.09 8.39 -29.71
N GLN A 282 16.97 9.72 -29.67
CA GLN A 282 17.68 10.58 -28.72
C GLN A 282 16.72 11.54 -28.02
N GLY A 283 17.17 12.13 -26.90
CA GLY A 283 16.45 13.15 -26.15
C GLY A 283 14.99 12.77 -25.83
N LYS A 284 14.05 13.71 -26.05
CA LYS A 284 12.64 13.49 -25.72
C LYS A 284 12.00 12.29 -26.43
N ALA A 285 12.39 12.01 -27.67
CA ALA A 285 11.89 10.84 -28.40
C ALA A 285 12.30 9.51 -27.71
N ARG A 286 13.54 9.43 -27.23
CA ARG A 286 14.03 8.31 -26.44
C ARG A 286 13.30 8.17 -25.11
N THR A 287 13.09 9.28 -24.40
CA THR A 287 12.36 9.28 -23.13
C THR A 287 10.92 8.81 -23.30
N ARG A 288 10.20 9.25 -24.36
CA ARG A 288 8.85 8.75 -24.67
C ARG A 288 8.84 7.26 -24.95
N TRP A 289 9.78 6.76 -25.72
CA TRP A 289 9.89 5.33 -25.96
C TRP A 289 10.17 4.55 -24.66
N ASN A 290 11.08 5.03 -23.81
CA ASN A 290 11.37 4.43 -22.51
C ASN A 290 10.10 4.41 -21.63
N TYR A 291 9.33 5.52 -21.62
CA TYR A 291 8.07 5.63 -20.89
C TYR A 291 7.06 4.58 -21.39
N GLN A 292 6.82 4.51 -22.72
CA GLN A 292 5.87 3.55 -23.29
C GLN A 292 6.27 2.10 -22.95
N ARG A 293 7.53 1.75 -23.05
CA ARG A 293 8.04 0.41 -22.71
C ARG A 293 7.85 0.13 -21.21
N TYR A 294 8.19 1.06 -20.37
CA TYR A 294 8.05 0.98 -18.93
C TYR A 294 6.61 0.82 -18.49
N ILE A 295 5.77 1.76 -18.90
CA ILE A 295 4.38 1.81 -18.42
C ILE A 295 3.57 0.60 -18.89
N LYS A 296 3.76 0.13 -20.14
CA LYS A 296 3.11 -1.07 -20.63
C LYS A 296 3.47 -2.31 -19.79
N ASN A 297 4.76 -2.49 -19.48
CA ASN A 297 5.21 -3.62 -18.66
C ASN A 297 4.72 -3.52 -17.23
N TYR A 298 4.69 -2.33 -16.65
CA TYR A 298 4.11 -2.08 -15.33
C TYR A 298 2.62 -2.47 -15.29
N LEU A 299 1.83 -1.97 -16.23
CA LEU A 299 0.40 -2.25 -16.32
C LEU A 299 0.09 -3.73 -16.62
N ARG A 300 0.96 -4.44 -17.36
CA ARG A 300 0.87 -5.89 -17.54
C ARG A 300 1.06 -6.65 -16.22
N CYS A 301 1.95 -6.16 -15.35
CA CYS A 301 2.10 -6.72 -14.00
C CYS A 301 0.90 -6.40 -13.11
N VAL A 302 0.33 -5.19 -13.20
CA VAL A 302 -0.92 -4.81 -12.53
C VAL A 302 -2.08 -5.69 -12.95
N LYS A 303 -2.21 -5.97 -14.26
CA LYS A 303 -3.24 -6.88 -14.76
C LYS A 303 -3.16 -8.26 -14.12
N ALA A 304 -1.96 -8.81 -13.96
CA ALA A 304 -1.78 -10.08 -13.28
C ALA A 304 -2.16 -10.02 -11.78
N VAL A 305 -1.92 -8.89 -11.11
CA VAL A 305 -2.38 -8.68 -9.73
C VAL A 305 -3.90 -8.66 -9.68
N ASP A 306 -4.54 -7.90 -10.54
CA ASP A 306 -6.00 -7.77 -10.56
C ASP A 306 -6.69 -9.13 -10.83
N GLU A 307 -6.21 -9.92 -11.80
CA GLU A 307 -6.70 -11.28 -12.06
C GLU A 307 -6.58 -12.19 -10.81
N ASN A 308 -5.47 -12.07 -10.08
CA ASN A 308 -5.23 -12.86 -8.87
C ASN A 308 -6.07 -12.38 -7.67
N VAL A 309 -6.39 -11.10 -7.60
CA VAL A 309 -7.41 -10.57 -6.67
C VAL A 309 -8.77 -11.19 -6.99
N GLY A 310 -9.14 -11.27 -8.26
CA GLY A 310 -10.37 -11.94 -8.71
C GLY A 310 -10.47 -13.38 -8.19
N ARG A 311 -9.41 -14.16 -8.36
CA ARG A 311 -9.36 -15.57 -7.88
C ARG A 311 -9.56 -15.68 -6.36
N LEU A 312 -9.00 -14.74 -5.57
CA LEU A 312 -9.22 -14.72 -4.12
C LEU A 312 -10.67 -14.39 -3.77
N LEU A 313 -11.29 -13.42 -4.48
CA LEU A 313 -12.69 -13.05 -4.26
C LEU A 313 -13.64 -14.19 -4.65
N GLU A 314 -13.42 -14.83 -5.79
CA GLU A 314 -14.17 -15.99 -6.27
C GLU A 314 -14.11 -17.14 -5.25
N TYR A 315 -12.92 -17.43 -4.70
CA TYR A 315 -12.80 -18.44 -3.64
C TYR A 315 -13.66 -18.11 -2.42
N LEU A 316 -13.70 -16.84 -1.99
CA LEU A 316 -14.54 -16.45 -0.84
C LEU A 316 -16.03 -16.62 -1.16
N ASP A 317 -16.44 -16.30 -2.38
CA ASP A 317 -17.84 -16.44 -2.83
C ASP A 317 -18.24 -17.92 -2.88
N ASP A 318 -17.46 -18.75 -3.56
CA ASP A 318 -17.73 -20.17 -3.80
C ASP A 318 -17.75 -20.99 -2.52
N ASN A 319 -17.01 -20.56 -1.49
CA ASN A 319 -16.94 -21.26 -0.21
C ASN A 319 -17.81 -20.63 0.90
N GLY A 320 -18.70 -19.69 0.54
CA GLY A 320 -19.61 -19.05 1.49
C GLY A 320 -18.92 -18.21 2.57
N LEU A 321 -17.68 -17.76 2.30
CA LEU A 321 -16.88 -16.96 3.24
C LEU A 321 -17.05 -15.46 3.02
N ALA A 322 -17.59 -15.04 1.88
CA ALA A 322 -17.63 -13.64 1.46
C ALA A 322 -18.32 -12.72 2.46
N ASN A 323 -19.43 -13.17 3.07
CA ASN A 323 -20.22 -12.37 4.00
C ASN A 323 -19.58 -12.19 5.38
N ASN A 324 -18.67 -13.09 5.77
CA ASN A 324 -17.94 -13.01 7.04
C ASN A 324 -16.44 -12.79 6.85
N THR A 325 -16.04 -12.11 5.75
CA THR A 325 -14.65 -11.77 5.50
C THR A 325 -14.50 -10.30 5.16
N VAL A 326 -13.65 -9.61 5.93
CA VAL A 326 -13.18 -8.26 5.59
C VAL A 326 -12.06 -8.41 4.59
N VAL A 327 -12.23 -7.87 3.40
CA VAL A 327 -11.20 -7.81 2.36
C VAL A 327 -10.63 -6.41 2.32
N ILE A 328 -9.32 -6.30 2.50
CA ILE A 328 -8.59 -5.03 2.50
C ILE A 328 -7.50 -5.12 1.44
N TYR A 329 -7.50 -4.19 0.51
CA TYR A 329 -6.46 -4.03 -0.50
C TYR A 329 -5.65 -2.76 -0.28
N SER A 330 -4.32 -2.89 -0.32
CA SER A 330 -3.40 -1.75 -0.25
C SER A 330 -2.05 -2.07 -0.90
N SER A 331 -1.18 -1.06 -0.98
CA SER A 331 0.24 -1.18 -1.37
C SER A 331 1.13 -0.63 -0.25
N ASP A 332 2.39 -1.05 -0.24
CA ASP A 332 3.34 -0.60 0.79
C ASP A 332 3.68 0.89 0.67
N GLN A 333 3.58 1.48 -0.51
CA GLN A 333 3.61 2.94 -0.76
C GLN A 333 3.06 3.25 -2.15
N GLY A 334 3.02 4.54 -2.48
CA GLY A 334 2.77 5.02 -3.83
C GLY A 334 3.95 4.81 -4.77
N PHE A 335 3.78 5.16 -6.04
CA PHE A 335 4.80 4.92 -7.05
C PHE A 335 4.64 5.88 -8.25
N TRP A 336 5.76 6.30 -8.84
CA TRP A 336 5.80 7.19 -10.00
C TRP A 336 5.55 6.43 -11.30
N LEU A 337 4.57 6.86 -12.06
CA LEU A 337 4.26 6.32 -13.38
C LEU A 337 4.64 7.27 -14.52
N GLY A 338 5.73 8.01 -14.33
CA GLY A 338 6.24 8.99 -15.29
C GLY A 338 6.00 10.43 -14.87
N GLU A 339 5.21 10.69 -13.84
CA GLU A 339 5.07 12.02 -13.27
C GLU A 339 6.47 12.52 -12.86
N HIS A 340 6.77 13.79 -13.08
CA HIS A 340 8.09 14.41 -12.95
C HIS A 340 9.22 13.73 -13.75
N GLY A 341 8.88 12.91 -14.74
CA GLY A 341 9.84 12.09 -15.47
C GLY A 341 10.42 10.93 -14.68
N TRP A 342 9.80 10.54 -13.55
CA TRP A 342 10.33 9.56 -12.60
C TRP A 342 9.66 8.19 -12.69
N PHE A 343 10.36 7.21 -12.15
CA PHE A 343 9.88 5.93 -11.67
C PHE A 343 10.40 5.72 -10.24
N ASP A 344 9.96 4.68 -9.48
CA ASP A 344 10.31 4.45 -8.08
C ASP A 344 9.40 5.26 -7.11
N LYS A 345 9.85 5.57 -5.90
CA LYS A 345 9.13 6.15 -4.75
C LYS A 345 10.08 7.00 -3.89
N ARG A 346 9.89 7.10 -2.60
CA ARG A 346 10.78 7.65 -1.56
C ARG A 346 10.42 9.06 -1.12
N TRP A 347 9.97 9.91 -2.02
CA TRP A 347 9.65 11.31 -1.75
C TRP A 347 8.34 11.47 -0.97
N MET A 348 8.21 12.62 -0.29
CA MET A 348 6.94 13.05 0.30
C MET A 348 5.97 13.66 -0.73
N TYR A 349 6.28 13.62 -2.03
CA TYR A 349 5.37 14.08 -3.09
C TYR A 349 4.20 13.10 -3.27
N GLU A 350 3.08 13.62 -3.80
CA GLU A 350 1.78 12.92 -3.78
C GLU A 350 1.83 11.49 -4.32
N GLU A 351 2.49 11.27 -5.47
CA GLU A 351 2.51 9.96 -6.12
C GLU A 351 3.26 8.89 -5.32
N SER A 352 4.22 9.30 -4.51
CA SER A 352 4.98 8.41 -3.62
C SER A 352 4.35 8.30 -2.24
N LEU A 353 3.73 9.38 -1.75
CA LEU A 353 3.14 9.48 -0.42
C LEU A 353 1.81 8.72 -0.32
N HIS A 354 0.98 8.77 -1.37
CA HIS A 354 -0.33 8.14 -1.41
C HIS A 354 -0.23 6.66 -1.76
N THR A 355 -0.84 5.82 -0.94
CA THR A 355 -1.04 4.39 -1.22
C THR A 355 -2.52 4.09 -1.41
N PRO A 356 -2.91 3.12 -2.26
CA PRO A 356 -4.30 2.73 -2.37
C PRO A 356 -4.78 2.11 -1.06
N LEU A 357 -6.04 2.36 -0.72
CA LEU A 357 -6.75 1.64 0.34
C LEU A 357 -8.20 1.46 -0.08
N ILE A 358 -8.60 0.19 -0.25
CA ILE A 358 -9.95 -0.20 -0.61
C ILE A 358 -10.38 -1.29 0.37
N VAL A 359 -11.56 -1.15 0.98
CA VAL A 359 -12.04 -2.09 2.01
C VAL A 359 -13.46 -2.53 1.70
N ARG A 360 -13.66 -3.86 1.66
CA ARG A 360 -14.98 -4.48 1.59
C ARG A 360 -15.26 -5.17 2.93
N TRP A 361 -16.39 -4.84 3.54
CA TRP A 361 -16.88 -5.48 4.75
C TRP A 361 -18.40 -5.55 4.71
N PRO A 362 -18.97 -6.66 4.21
CA PRO A 362 -20.43 -6.82 4.07
C PRO A 362 -21.16 -6.60 5.39
N GLY A 363 -22.29 -5.88 5.33
CA GLY A 363 -23.09 -5.56 6.51
C GLY A 363 -22.54 -4.46 7.43
N GLN A 364 -21.28 -4.05 7.27
CA GLN A 364 -20.65 -3.01 8.09
C GLN A 364 -20.32 -1.74 7.29
N ILE A 365 -19.98 -1.88 6.03
CA ILE A 365 -19.68 -0.77 5.11
C ILE A 365 -20.87 -0.58 4.18
N GLN A 366 -21.31 0.67 4.01
CA GLN A 366 -22.25 1.04 2.94
C GLN A 366 -21.50 0.87 1.59
N PRO A 367 -21.96 0.00 0.69
CA PRO A 367 -21.31 -0.20 -0.61
C PRO A 367 -21.20 1.08 -1.44
N ASP A 368 -20.21 1.12 -2.33
CA ASP A 368 -19.95 2.21 -3.28
C ASP A 368 -19.74 3.58 -2.60
N THR A 369 -19.04 3.56 -1.46
CA THR A 369 -18.76 4.78 -0.69
C THR A 369 -17.30 5.21 -0.84
N THR A 370 -17.08 6.51 -0.69
CA THR A 370 -15.73 7.12 -0.72
C THR A 370 -15.50 7.87 0.57
N ASN A 371 -14.37 7.63 1.21
CA ASN A 371 -13.89 8.37 2.37
C ASN A 371 -12.77 9.33 1.96
N THR A 372 -12.80 10.56 2.48
CA THR A 372 -11.84 11.64 2.22
C THR A 372 -11.05 12.07 3.45
N ASP A 373 -11.22 11.39 4.58
CA ASP A 373 -10.42 11.66 5.78
C ASP A 373 -8.97 11.24 5.56
N LEU A 374 -8.04 11.92 6.25
CA LEU A 374 -6.64 11.52 6.26
C LEU A 374 -6.47 10.22 7.05
N VAL A 375 -6.06 9.17 6.36
CA VAL A 375 -5.71 7.87 6.96
C VAL A 375 -4.28 7.48 6.58
N SER A 376 -3.74 6.45 7.23
CA SER A 376 -2.33 6.09 7.04
C SER A 376 -2.13 4.58 7.12
N ASN A 377 -1.06 4.07 6.50
CA ASN A 377 -0.59 2.70 6.71
C ASN A 377 -0.29 2.39 8.20
N LEU A 378 -0.08 3.43 9.00
CA LEU A 378 0.07 3.35 10.46
C LEU A 378 -1.20 2.83 11.16
N ASP A 379 -2.38 2.99 10.53
CA ASP A 379 -3.70 2.66 11.06
C ASP A 379 -4.09 1.18 10.85
N PHE A 380 -3.36 0.47 10.01
CA PHE A 380 -3.78 -0.88 9.58
C PHE A 380 -3.74 -1.88 10.73
N ALA A 381 -2.67 -1.90 11.52
CA ALA A 381 -2.57 -2.82 12.65
C ALA A 381 -3.71 -2.62 13.67
N GLN A 382 -4.02 -1.38 14.02
CA GLN A 382 -5.11 -1.04 14.94
C GLN A 382 -6.48 -1.42 14.36
N THR A 383 -6.63 -1.25 13.05
CA THR A 383 -7.86 -1.63 12.34
C THR A 383 -8.07 -3.15 12.38
N PHE A 384 -7.04 -3.93 12.11
CA PHE A 384 -7.14 -5.40 12.19
C PHE A 384 -7.50 -5.87 13.60
N LEU A 385 -6.91 -5.24 14.64
CA LEU A 385 -7.24 -5.55 16.03
C LEU A 385 -8.66 -5.17 16.41
N ASP A 386 -9.13 -4.02 15.94
CA ASP A 386 -10.49 -3.53 16.24
C ASP A 386 -11.55 -4.39 15.54
N ILE A 387 -11.30 -4.80 14.28
CA ILE A 387 -12.13 -5.77 13.55
C ILE A 387 -12.24 -7.09 14.34
N ALA A 388 -11.14 -7.53 14.94
CA ALA A 388 -11.09 -8.75 15.75
C ALA A 388 -11.64 -8.58 17.18
N GLY A 389 -12.12 -7.41 17.56
CA GLY A 389 -12.55 -7.11 18.94
C GLY A 389 -11.41 -7.20 19.96
N THR A 390 -10.17 -7.03 19.53
CA THR A 390 -8.97 -7.19 20.36
C THR A 390 -8.45 -5.84 20.84
N LYS A 391 -8.10 -5.78 22.14
CA LYS A 391 -7.55 -4.55 22.72
C LYS A 391 -6.27 -4.11 22.02
N GLN A 392 -6.24 -2.85 21.61
CA GLN A 392 -5.07 -2.21 21.04
C GLN A 392 -4.04 -1.89 22.12
N PRO A 393 -2.76 -2.20 21.90
CA PRO A 393 -1.67 -1.75 22.78
C PRO A 393 -1.52 -0.24 22.80
N GLY A 394 -1.19 0.31 23.96
CA GLY A 394 -1.06 1.77 24.13
C GLY A 394 0.16 2.41 23.47
N ASP A 395 1.10 1.59 22.97
CA ASP A 395 2.32 2.03 22.28
C ASP A 395 2.17 2.07 20.74
N MET A 396 1.01 1.67 20.20
CA MET A 396 0.65 1.86 18.80
C MET A 396 0.25 3.32 18.55
N GLN A 397 0.65 3.86 17.42
CA GLN A 397 0.51 5.30 17.12
C GLN A 397 -0.57 5.63 16.08
N GLY A 398 -1.12 4.63 15.40
CA GLY A 398 -2.21 4.78 14.46
C GLY A 398 -3.58 4.85 15.12
N LEU A 399 -4.61 5.00 14.29
CA LEU A 399 -6.02 5.02 14.69
C LEU A 399 -6.76 3.89 13.97
N ALA A 400 -7.68 3.19 14.65
CA ALA A 400 -8.52 2.20 13.98
C ALA A 400 -9.46 2.87 12.98
N LEU A 401 -9.55 2.34 11.77
CA LEU A 401 -10.40 2.86 10.69
C LEU A 401 -11.86 2.45 10.82
N THR A 402 -12.21 1.54 11.73
CA THR A 402 -13.58 1.00 11.86
C THR A 402 -14.67 2.04 12.04
N PRO A 403 -14.47 3.17 12.76
CA PRO A 403 -15.46 4.24 12.77
C PRO A 403 -15.72 4.83 11.38
N LEU A 404 -14.65 5.06 10.60
CA LEU A 404 -14.75 5.58 9.22
C LEU A 404 -15.44 4.57 8.30
N LEU A 405 -15.10 3.28 8.43
CA LEU A 405 -15.72 2.19 7.68
C LEU A 405 -17.23 2.11 7.93
N ARG A 406 -17.69 2.52 9.10
CA ARG A 406 -19.12 2.64 9.47
C ARG A 406 -19.72 4.02 9.15
N GLY A 407 -19.03 4.85 8.37
CA GLY A 407 -19.49 6.17 7.94
C GLY A 407 -19.47 7.25 9.03
N LYS A 408 -18.64 7.09 10.08
CA LYS A 408 -18.55 8.06 11.19
C LYS A 408 -17.12 8.57 11.33
N THR A 409 -16.90 9.86 11.10
CA THR A 409 -15.62 10.50 11.39
C THR A 409 -15.63 10.99 12.84
N PRO A 410 -14.79 10.43 13.75
CA PRO A 410 -14.66 10.93 15.11
C PRO A 410 -14.22 12.40 15.14
N ALA A 411 -14.76 13.19 16.08
CA ALA A 411 -14.44 14.62 16.19
C ALA A 411 -12.94 14.90 16.39
N ASN A 412 -12.22 13.98 17.02
CA ASN A 412 -10.77 14.01 17.26
C ASN A 412 -9.96 13.29 16.19
N TRP A 413 -10.57 12.99 15.03
CA TRP A 413 -9.82 12.38 13.93
C TRP A 413 -8.67 13.28 13.49
N ARG A 414 -7.54 12.67 13.06
CA ARG A 414 -6.35 13.45 12.63
C ARG A 414 -6.70 14.43 11.53
N LYS A 415 -6.09 15.61 11.60
CA LYS A 415 -6.20 16.67 10.59
C LYS A 415 -4.89 16.85 9.83
N THR A 416 -3.82 16.22 10.28
CA THR A 416 -2.49 16.34 9.72
C THR A 416 -1.79 15.00 9.75
N HIS A 417 -0.84 14.79 8.83
CA HIS A 417 -0.05 13.57 8.74
C HIS A 417 1.44 13.92 8.77
N TYR A 418 2.22 13.21 9.60
CA TYR A 418 3.67 13.28 9.67
C TYR A 418 4.29 12.23 8.77
N TYR A 419 5.32 12.62 8.00
CA TYR A 419 6.10 11.77 7.12
C TYR A 419 7.59 11.88 7.43
N HIS A 420 8.36 10.79 7.32
CA HIS A 420 9.81 10.82 7.44
C HIS A 420 10.47 9.72 6.62
N TYR A 421 11.34 10.12 5.69
CA TYR A 421 12.21 9.25 4.91
C TYR A 421 13.63 9.30 5.47
N TYR A 422 14.17 8.14 5.87
CA TYR A 422 15.44 8.04 6.62
C TYR A 422 16.63 7.57 5.78
N GLU A 423 16.42 6.95 4.60
CA GLU A 423 17.50 6.35 3.81
C GLU A 423 18.26 7.41 3.01
N ALA A 424 19.45 7.82 3.49
CA ALA A 424 20.29 8.80 2.80
C ALA A 424 20.80 8.27 1.45
N GLY A 425 20.60 9.05 0.37
CA GLY A 425 21.19 8.85 -0.94
C GLY A 425 20.64 7.67 -1.76
N GLY A 426 19.66 6.93 -1.25
CA GLY A 426 18.96 5.89 -2.00
C GLY A 426 18.30 6.50 -3.25
N HIS A 427 18.71 6.10 -4.45
CA HIS A 427 18.30 6.69 -5.74
C HIS A 427 18.50 8.22 -5.84
N GLY A 428 19.47 8.76 -5.11
CA GLY A 428 19.75 10.20 -5.07
C GLY A 428 18.71 11.01 -4.28
N VAL A 429 17.88 10.35 -3.46
CA VAL A 429 16.89 11.03 -2.61
C VAL A 429 17.51 11.33 -1.26
N PRO A 430 17.51 12.60 -0.80
CA PRO A 430 18.02 12.99 0.52
C PRO A 430 17.06 12.55 1.63
N VAL A 431 17.55 12.48 2.86
CA VAL A 431 16.71 12.40 4.06
C VAL A 431 15.78 13.63 4.07
N HIS A 432 14.51 13.41 4.36
CA HIS A 432 13.54 14.50 4.49
C HIS A 432 12.35 14.08 5.34
N TYR A 433 11.71 15.06 5.94
CA TYR A 433 10.50 14.85 6.70
C TYR A 433 9.55 16.04 6.52
N GLY A 434 8.29 15.85 6.89
CA GLY A 434 7.34 16.93 6.72
C GLY A 434 5.98 16.65 7.32
N VAL A 435 5.07 17.58 7.05
CA VAL A 435 3.67 17.53 7.49
C VAL A 435 2.76 17.95 6.34
N THR A 436 1.60 17.31 6.26
CA THR A 436 0.52 17.74 5.37
C THR A 436 -0.82 17.77 6.10
N ASP A 437 -1.69 18.73 5.75
CA ASP A 437 -3.09 18.79 6.17
C ASP A 437 -4.05 18.27 5.08
N GLY A 438 -3.50 17.63 4.02
CA GLY A 438 -4.23 17.17 2.85
C GLY A 438 -4.40 18.23 1.74
N ARG A 439 -4.18 19.50 2.05
CA ARG A 439 -4.14 20.61 1.08
C ARG A 439 -2.78 21.28 1.00
N HIS A 440 -2.18 21.54 2.16
CA HIS A 440 -0.89 22.16 2.25
C HIS A 440 0.15 21.13 2.69
N LYS A 441 1.31 21.16 2.06
CA LYS A 441 2.42 20.26 2.37
C LYS A 441 3.67 21.10 2.65
N LEU A 442 4.33 20.77 3.76
CA LEU A 442 5.60 21.38 4.14
C LEU A 442 6.64 20.27 4.31
N ILE A 443 7.73 20.37 3.56
CA ILE A 443 8.83 19.39 3.55
C ILE A 443 10.11 20.05 4.02
N ARG A 444 10.84 19.38 4.92
CA ARG A 444 12.15 19.77 5.41
C ARG A 444 13.23 18.83 4.89
N PHE A 445 14.29 19.37 4.33
CA PHE A 445 15.53 18.69 3.98
C PHE A 445 16.62 19.16 4.95
N PRO A 446 16.99 18.35 5.96
CA PRO A 446 17.88 18.75 7.03
C PRO A 446 19.38 18.52 6.71
N ASP A 447 19.72 18.17 5.48
CA ASP A 447 21.08 17.91 5.05
C ASP A 447 21.92 19.20 5.04
N ASP A 448 23.14 19.15 5.58
CA ASP A 448 24.05 20.31 5.67
C ASP A 448 24.36 20.95 4.31
N THR A 449 24.27 20.17 3.23
CA THR A 449 24.50 20.64 1.86
C THR A 449 23.26 21.25 1.21
N LEU A 450 22.07 20.91 1.69
CA LEU A 450 20.80 21.36 1.13
C LEU A 450 20.06 22.34 2.05
N ASP A 451 19.96 22.07 3.34
CA ASP A 451 19.30 22.85 4.40
C ASP A 451 18.09 23.68 3.93
N ALA A 452 17.12 23.02 3.36
CA ALA A 452 16.04 23.68 2.63
C ALA A 452 14.64 23.22 3.05
N TRP A 453 13.67 24.05 2.64
CA TRP A 453 12.25 23.76 2.81
C TRP A 453 11.53 23.86 1.48
N GLU A 454 10.51 23.01 1.28
CA GLU A 454 9.51 23.16 0.22
C GLU A 454 8.12 23.28 0.84
N PHE A 455 7.27 24.09 0.21
CA PHE A 455 5.87 24.25 0.59
C PHE A 455 5.00 24.25 -0.67
N PHE A 456 3.93 23.46 -0.64
CA PHE A 456 2.96 23.35 -1.74
C PHE A 456 1.53 23.60 -1.25
N ASP A 457 0.71 24.31 -2.06
CA ASP A 457 -0.75 24.36 -1.94
C ASP A 457 -1.32 23.42 -3.03
N LEU A 458 -1.60 22.19 -2.68
CA LEU A 458 -2.03 21.12 -3.59
C LEU A 458 -3.34 21.43 -4.32
N LYS A 459 -4.16 22.35 -3.80
CA LYS A 459 -5.34 22.82 -4.49
C LYS A 459 -4.99 23.71 -5.71
N LYS A 460 -3.88 24.44 -5.66
CA LYS A 460 -3.41 25.33 -6.73
C LYS A 460 -2.36 24.68 -7.61
N ASP A 461 -1.56 23.80 -7.03
CA ASP A 461 -0.46 23.09 -7.67
C ASP A 461 -0.51 21.60 -7.27
N PRO A 462 -1.47 20.84 -7.83
CA PRO A 462 -1.65 19.41 -7.49
C PRO A 462 -0.48 18.54 -7.93
N ASN A 463 0.36 19.01 -8.82
CA ASN A 463 1.55 18.32 -9.32
C ASN A 463 2.85 18.79 -8.64
N GLU A 464 2.79 19.61 -7.60
CA GLU A 464 3.96 20.03 -6.80
C GLU A 464 5.13 20.59 -7.64
N MET A 465 4.78 21.38 -8.68
CA MET A 465 5.75 21.93 -9.64
C MET A 465 6.50 23.13 -9.09
N GLN A 466 5.91 23.90 -8.17
CA GLN A 466 6.50 25.14 -7.66
C GLN A 466 6.35 25.26 -6.15
N SER A 467 7.46 25.17 -5.45
CA SER A 467 7.49 25.48 -4.03
C SER A 467 7.15 26.96 -3.79
N ARG A 468 6.22 27.19 -2.88
CA ARG A 468 5.82 28.52 -2.40
C ARG A 468 6.45 28.85 -1.05
N TYR A 469 7.49 28.16 -0.66
CA TYR A 469 8.24 28.49 0.55
C TYR A 469 8.93 29.85 0.34
N GLY A 470 8.63 30.82 1.22
CA GLY A 470 9.09 32.21 1.05
C GLY A 470 8.09 33.14 0.36
N ASP A 471 6.97 32.64 -0.17
CA ASP A 471 5.89 33.49 -0.70
C ASP A 471 5.14 34.17 0.47
N PRO A 472 5.09 35.54 0.53
CA PRO A 472 4.44 36.26 1.63
C PRO A 472 2.98 35.88 1.85
N GLN A 473 2.27 35.44 0.80
CA GLN A 473 0.87 34.99 0.89
C GLN A 473 0.71 33.81 1.85
N TYR A 474 1.72 32.95 1.97
CA TYR A 474 1.67 31.72 2.76
C TYR A 474 2.41 31.80 4.11
N THR A 475 2.96 32.94 4.50
CA THR A 475 3.76 33.09 5.73
C THR A 475 3.06 32.53 6.97
N ARG A 476 1.77 32.86 7.16
CA ARG A 476 0.98 32.36 8.30
C ARG A 476 0.73 30.85 8.23
N THR A 477 0.41 30.32 7.04
CA THR A 477 0.18 28.88 6.83
C THR A 477 1.45 28.07 7.07
N ILE A 478 2.59 28.55 6.56
CA ILE A 478 3.90 27.91 6.78
C ILE A 478 4.27 27.92 8.26
N ALA A 479 4.05 29.03 8.98
CA ALA A 479 4.31 29.12 10.42
C ALA A 479 3.46 28.10 11.19
N ALA A 480 2.16 28.03 10.91
CA ALA A 480 1.26 27.06 11.54
C ALA A 480 1.66 25.61 11.27
N LEU A 481 2.08 25.29 10.03
CA LEU A 481 2.55 23.95 9.70
C LEU A 481 3.89 23.60 10.36
N LYS A 482 4.78 24.56 10.57
CA LYS A 482 6.01 24.36 11.34
C LYS A 482 5.71 24.04 12.82
N GLU A 483 4.78 24.78 13.42
CA GLU A 483 4.31 24.52 14.78
C GLU A 483 3.68 23.12 14.88
N GLU A 484 2.83 22.77 13.92
CA GLU A 484 2.19 21.45 13.86
C GLU A 484 3.22 20.33 13.64
N LEU A 485 4.20 20.53 12.76
CA LEU A 485 5.30 19.58 12.55
C LEU A 485 6.06 19.33 13.84
N ASN A 486 6.41 20.38 14.59
CA ASN A 486 7.09 20.26 15.89
C ASN A 486 6.20 19.54 16.90
N ARG A 487 4.90 19.85 16.94
CA ARG A 487 3.93 19.17 17.81
C ARG A 487 3.88 17.65 17.51
N LEU A 488 3.78 17.28 16.21
CA LEU A 488 3.74 15.88 15.78
C LEU A 488 5.07 15.16 16.09
N ARG A 489 6.21 15.80 15.86
CA ARG A 489 7.53 15.23 16.18
C ARG A 489 7.65 14.93 17.68
N LYS A 490 7.18 15.83 18.54
CA LYS A 490 7.11 15.60 19.98
C LYS A 490 6.11 14.49 20.34
N GLN A 491 4.90 14.52 19.78
CA GLN A 491 3.86 13.51 20.01
C GLN A 491 4.35 12.11 19.64
N TYR A 492 5.07 11.98 18.54
CA TYR A 492 5.57 10.70 18.04
C TYR A 492 7.00 10.37 18.49
N GLN A 493 7.57 11.16 19.42
CA GLN A 493 8.89 10.91 20.02
C GLN A 493 10.04 10.89 19.01
N VAL A 494 10.02 11.80 18.04
CA VAL A 494 11.04 11.89 16.96
C VAL A 494 12.23 12.76 17.35
N GLU A 495 12.22 13.39 18.51
CA GLU A 495 13.17 14.45 18.92
C GLU A 495 14.65 14.02 18.87
N ASN A 496 14.93 12.73 19.01
CA ASN A 496 16.30 12.19 19.00
C ASN A 496 16.86 11.86 17.60
N PHE A 497 16.12 12.13 16.53
CA PHE A 497 16.52 11.83 15.14
C PHE A 497 16.81 13.09 14.31
N GLU A 498 17.22 14.19 14.96
CA GLU A 498 17.52 15.44 14.23
C GLU A 498 18.84 15.39 13.46
N ASN A 499 19.76 14.54 13.85
CA ASN A 499 21.01 14.29 13.11
C ASN A 499 21.43 12.82 13.30
N PRO A 500 21.33 11.96 12.29
CA PRO A 500 22.15 10.75 12.27
C PRO A 500 23.59 11.08 11.86
#